data_1869cdc85f0ae5b203e9bbb63c5090bb
#
_entry.id   1869cdc85f0ae5b203e9bbb63c5090bb
#
_cell.length_a   1.000
_cell.length_b   1.000
_cell.length_c   1.000
_cell.angle_alpha   90.00
_cell.angle_beta   90.00
_cell.angle_gamma   90.00
#
_symmetry.space_group_name_H-M   'P 1'
#
loop_
_entity.id
_entity.type
_entity.pdbx_description
1 polymer ?
#
loop_
_entity_poly.entity_id
_entity_poly.type
_entity_poly.pdbx_seq_one_letter_code
_entity_poly.pdbx_strand_id
1 'polypeptide(L)'
;MGVIARQSIKGAIANYIGVAIGFYVSFFILTRYLTQEEIGLTRVMVDAAVLFSSLASLGSNASIVRFFPWFRDGGRHHGIFGWSLLLPLAGFSLFALIFLIFKAPLLEAYSVNAPLLADYFHLVPMLTFFALYVTVFETNASVLMRITVPKLVREVGIRLFNLAAYLLYGYRLISLDLFVCLFCGSYALAMLLNLFYLLKINRFDFSIFRIDRRFLTRDRVREVLRYTLFMTAAVLAGNIPLFNSLFLGAKAGLALTGVYTIASYVANVVEVPYRSLGAISRPVIAAAVKEERWDEVSRLARQVSLHQLLVSLLIFTLIWINIDALFTVIPNGADYAAGGVVVFVLGLAKVVNSSLSIATDVLNYSRLYSRSLLFIALLTAAAIGFNQLLIPRMGIGGAAAATLCAYGLYFALLLAYLHLRLRVSIFSAAQLKVLTLIALMLLLGEAWSRWLTPLLGLHVLLDAALKTLLLAALALWGVYSWRISQSVNDLLKKFVRAQ
;
A
#
# COMPACT_ATOMS: atom_id res chain seq x y z
N MET A 1 26.53 10.86 12.31
CA MET A 1 25.34 10.06 12.04
C MET A 1 25.74 8.61 11.75
N GLY A 2 25.15 7.63 12.41
CA GLY A 2 25.43 6.20 12.15
C GLY A 2 25.00 5.77 10.75
N VAL A 3 25.57 4.67 10.25
CA VAL A 3 25.25 4.11 8.90
C VAL A 3 23.74 3.90 8.73
N ILE A 4 23.03 3.45 9.77
CA ILE A 4 21.58 3.22 9.77
C ILE A 4 20.82 4.51 9.48
N ALA A 5 21.09 5.59 10.21
CA ALA A 5 20.42 6.87 10.03
C ALA A 5 20.64 7.45 8.62
N ARG A 6 21.88 7.37 8.12
CA ARG A 6 22.21 7.83 6.76
C ARG A 6 21.49 7.05 5.66
N GLN A 7 21.40 5.72 5.79
CA GLN A 7 20.68 4.86 4.84
C GLN A 7 19.17 5.08 4.91
N SER A 8 18.61 5.26 6.11
CA SER A 8 17.19 5.53 6.32
C SER A 8 16.75 6.86 5.70
N ILE A 9 17.54 7.94 5.88
CA ILE A 9 17.27 9.25 5.28
C ILE A 9 17.32 9.17 3.76
N LYS A 10 18.36 8.55 3.18
CA LYS A 10 18.47 8.37 1.72
C LYS A 10 17.33 7.52 1.16
N GLY A 11 16.93 6.46 1.87
CA GLY A 11 15.79 5.63 1.48
C GLY A 11 14.46 6.38 1.57
N ALA A 12 14.27 7.26 2.54
CA ALA A 12 13.10 8.12 2.65
C ALA A 12 13.03 9.13 1.50
N ILE A 13 14.16 9.78 1.16
CA ILE A 13 14.25 10.72 0.03
C ILE A 13 13.88 9.99 -1.28
N ALA A 14 14.45 8.80 -1.54
CA ALA A 14 14.11 8.01 -2.71
C ALA A 14 12.61 7.69 -2.79
N ASN A 15 11.98 7.39 -1.65
CA ASN A 15 10.54 7.13 -1.58
C ASN A 15 9.70 8.38 -1.90
N TYR A 16 10.05 9.56 -1.36
CA TYR A 16 9.32 10.80 -1.66
C TYR A 16 9.48 11.24 -3.12
N ILE A 17 10.68 11.11 -3.70
CA ILE A 17 10.92 11.36 -5.14
C ILE A 17 10.04 10.39 -5.96
N GLY A 18 10.05 9.11 -5.60
CA GLY A 18 9.21 8.11 -6.26
C GLY A 18 7.72 8.45 -6.16
N VAL A 19 7.22 8.91 -5.02
CA VAL A 19 5.81 9.33 -4.85
C VAL A 19 5.50 10.52 -5.77
N ALA A 20 6.37 11.53 -5.84
CA ALA A 20 6.16 12.69 -6.71
C ALA A 20 6.13 12.30 -8.20
N ILE A 21 7.09 11.47 -8.65
CA ILE A 21 7.10 10.93 -10.02
C ILE A 21 5.84 10.11 -10.26
N GLY A 22 5.48 9.22 -9.33
CA GLY A 22 4.29 8.38 -9.44
C GLY A 22 3.01 9.20 -9.54
N PHE A 23 2.88 10.27 -8.77
CA PHE A 23 1.77 11.20 -8.85
C PHE A 23 1.67 11.82 -10.26
N TYR A 24 2.76 12.42 -10.74
CA TYR A 24 2.78 13.05 -12.06
C TYR A 24 2.46 12.05 -13.18
N VAL A 25 3.09 10.87 -13.15
CA VAL A 25 2.84 9.81 -14.14
C VAL A 25 1.40 9.34 -14.10
N SER A 26 0.85 9.07 -12.91
CA SER A 26 -0.50 8.51 -12.79
C SER A 26 -1.60 9.47 -13.20
N PHE A 27 -1.45 10.78 -12.90
CA PHE A 27 -2.51 11.76 -13.14
C PHE A 27 -2.37 12.52 -14.46
N PHE A 28 -1.15 12.64 -15.01
CA PHE A 28 -0.96 13.47 -16.20
C PHE A 28 -0.47 12.69 -17.42
N ILE A 29 0.26 11.59 -17.22
CA ILE A 29 0.80 10.80 -18.34
C ILE A 29 -0.16 9.66 -18.69
N LEU A 30 -0.54 8.83 -17.71
CA LEU A 30 -1.43 7.69 -17.97
C LEU A 30 -2.77 8.17 -18.57
N THR A 31 -3.40 9.16 -17.95
CA THR A 31 -4.70 9.67 -18.38
C THR A 31 -4.67 10.41 -19.72
N ARG A 32 -3.50 10.89 -20.16
CA ARG A 32 -3.32 11.57 -21.42
C ARG A 32 -3.08 10.63 -22.60
N TYR A 33 -2.29 9.57 -22.37
CA TYR A 33 -1.72 8.76 -23.46
C TYR A 33 -2.28 7.34 -23.51
N LEU A 34 -2.87 6.83 -22.45
CA LEU A 34 -3.45 5.48 -22.40
C LEU A 34 -4.97 5.55 -22.31
N THR A 35 -5.62 4.56 -22.91
CA THR A 35 -7.05 4.31 -22.72
C THR A 35 -7.33 3.74 -21.33
N GLN A 36 -8.58 3.81 -20.89
CA GLN A 36 -8.99 3.19 -19.62
C GLN A 36 -8.71 1.69 -19.57
N GLU A 37 -8.88 0.98 -20.71
CA GLU A 37 -8.59 -0.45 -20.81
C GLU A 37 -7.11 -0.76 -20.65
N GLU A 38 -6.22 0.03 -21.26
CA GLU A 38 -4.77 -0.14 -21.16
C GLU A 38 -4.26 0.16 -19.76
N ILE A 39 -4.83 1.17 -19.06
CA ILE A 39 -4.56 1.44 -17.65
C ILE A 39 -5.03 0.27 -16.80
N GLY A 40 -6.22 -0.25 -17.06
CA GLY A 40 -6.76 -1.43 -16.38
C GLY A 40 -5.91 -2.67 -16.62
N LEU A 41 -5.45 -2.90 -17.86
CA LEU A 41 -4.55 -4.00 -18.23
C LEU A 41 -3.27 -3.98 -17.39
N THR A 42 -2.53 -2.86 -17.46
CA THR A 42 -1.27 -2.72 -16.72
C THR A 42 -1.48 -2.89 -15.21
N ARG A 43 -2.59 -2.38 -14.69
CA ARG A 43 -2.94 -2.50 -13.27
C ARG A 43 -3.21 -3.96 -12.87
N VAL A 44 -4.07 -4.67 -13.58
CA VAL A 44 -4.38 -6.07 -13.30
C VAL A 44 -3.14 -6.94 -13.39
N MET A 45 -2.31 -6.74 -14.42
CA MET A 45 -1.06 -7.49 -14.59
C MET A 45 -0.10 -7.29 -13.40
N VAL A 46 0.11 -6.05 -12.95
CA VAL A 46 1.00 -5.77 -11.80
C VAL A 46 0.41 -6.31 -10.52
N ASP A 47 -0.88 -6.09 -10.25
CA ASP A 47 -1.51 -6.55 -9.02
C ASP A 47 -1.52 -8.09 -8.94
N ALA A 48 -1.77 -8.78 -10.07
CA ALA A 48 -1.62 -10.24 -10.16
C ALA A 48 -0.18 -10.67 -9.90
N ALA A 49 0.79 -10.03 -10.54
CA ALA A 49 2.20 -10.37 -10.37
C ALA A 49 2.68 -10.14 -8.93
N VAL A 50 2.28 -9.06 -8.28
CA VAL A 50 2.62 -8.76 -6.87
C VAL A 50 1.96 -9.77 -5.93
N LEU A 51 0.70 -10.11 -6.15
CA LEU A 51 0.00 -11.11 -5.36
C LEU A 51 0.68 -12.48 -5.48
N PHE A 52 0.90 -12.94 -6.70
CA PHE A 52 1.52 -14.25 -6.96
C PHE A 52 2.98 -14.29 -6.54
N SER A 53 3.75 -13.22 -6.71
CA SER A 53 5.13 -13.14 -6.20
C SER A 53 5.19 -13.21 -4.67
N SER A 54 4.21 -12.59 -4.00
CA SER A 54 4.10 -12.68 -2.55
C SER A 54 3.84 -14.11 -2.08
N LEU A 55 2.98 -14.85 -2.79
CA LEU A 55 2.73 -16.28 -2.57
C LEU A 55 3.98 -17.13 -2.86
N ALA A 56 4.57 -16.93 -4.04
CA ALA A 56 5.74 -17.66 -4.49
C ALA A 56 6.98 -17.42 -3.62
N SER A 57 7.02 -16.29 -2.89
CA SER A 57 8.10 -16.02 -1.93
C SER A 57 8.15 -17.03 -0.78
N LEU A 58 7.06 -17.75 -0.50
CA LEU A 58 6.91 -18.70 0.61
C LEU A 58 7.41 -18.12 1.96
N GLY A 59 7.23 -16.81 2.19
CA GLY A 59 7.69 -16.12 3.40
C GLY A 59 9.22 -16.00 3.55
N SER A 60 9.99 -16.34 2.51
CA SER A 60 11.45 -16.29 2.53
C SER A 60 12.00 -14.91 2.89
N ASN A 61 11.39 -13.84 2.40
CA ASN A 61 11.80 -12.48 2.67
C ASN A 61 11.75 -12.13 4.19
N ALA A 62 10.71 -12.55 4.88
CA ALA A 62 10.61 -12.35 6.33
C ALA A 62 11.58 -13.27 7.08
N SER A 63 11.77 -14.50 6.60
CA SER A 63 12.66 -15.49 7.20
C SER A 63 14.11 -15.07 7.13
N ILE A 64 14.59 -14.56 5.99
CA ILE A 64 15.97 -14.10 5.90
C ILE A 64 16.23 -12.92 6.85
N VAL A 65 15.32 -11.96 6.95
CA VAL A 65 15.48 -10.82 7.87
C VAL A 65 15.59 -11.28 9.31
N ARG A 66 14.76 -12.26 9.73
CA ARG A 66 14.75 -12.77 11.10
C ARG A 66 15.98 -13.61 11.43
N PHE A 67 16.36 -14.52 10.52
CA PHE A 67 17.37 -15.54 10.81
C PHE A 67 18.76 -15.16 10.32
N PHE A 68 18.93 -14.14 9.51
CA PHE A 68 20.23 -13.66 9.05
C PHE A 68 21.27 -13.47 10.18
N PRO A 69 20.93 -12.89 11.36
CA PRO A 69 21.89 -12.75 12.45
C PRO A 69 22.45 -14.09 12.96
N TRP A 70 21.67 -15.19 12.87
CA TRP A 70 22.13 -16.51 13.30
C TRP A 70 23.21 -17.08 12.39
N PHE A 71 23.16 -16.71 11.09
CA PHE A 71 24.09 -17.22 10.07
C PHE A 71 25.31 -16.32 9.88
N ARG A 72 25.38 -15.21 10.61
CA ARG A 72 26.50 -14.28 10.52
C ARG A 72 27.55 -14.61 11.55
N ASP A 73 28.65 -15.26 11.12
CA ASP A 73 29.80 -15.58 11.95
C ASP A 73 31.11 -15.22 11.21
N GLY A 74 31.96 -14.38 11.82
CA GLY A 74 33.30 -14.03 11.34
C GLY A 74 33.37 -13.56 9.86
N GLY A 75 32.30 -12.96 9.32
CA GLY A 75 32.23 -12.57 7.90
C GLY A 75 31.74 -13.66 6.95
N ARG A 76 31.45 -14.87 7.44
CA ARG A 76 30.81 -15.95 6.69
C ARG A 76 29.31 -15.91 6.87
N HIS A 77 28.56 -16.35 5.88
CA HIS A 77 27.10 -16.33 5.86
C HIS A 77 26.44 -17.71 5.77
N HIS A 78 27.25 -18.78 5.89
CA HIS A 78 26.83 -20.20 5.96
C HIS A 78 25.75 -20.61 4.94
N GLY A 79 25.78 -20.04 3.73
CA GLY A 79 24.87 -20.37 2.63
C GLY A 79 23.44 -19.78 2.73
N ILE A 80 23.14 -18.88 3.69
CA ILE A 80 21.78 -18.31 3.82
C ILE A 80 21.32 -17.57 2.58
N PHE A 81 22.23 -16.93 1.84
CA PHE A 81 21.90 -16.27 0.57
C PHE A 81 21.46 -17.26 -0.50
N GLY A 82 22.10 -18.46 -0.56
CA GLY A 82 21.65 -19.54 -1.44
C GLY A 82 20.21 -19.96 -1.13
N TRP A 83 19.89 -20.16 0.15
CA TRP A 83 18.53 -20.49 0.57
C TRP A 83 17.53 -19.39 0.25
N SER A 84 17.92 -18.12 0.41
CA SER A 84 17.07 -16.97 0.08
C SER A 84 16.75 -16.86 -1.41
N LEU A 85 17.54 -17.49 -2.28
CA LEU A 85 17.29 -17.58 -3.72
C LEU A 85 16.54 -18.84 -4.12
N LEU A 86 16.90 -20.00 -3.54
CA LEU A 86 16.32 -21.30 -3.90
C LEU A 86 14.89 -21.47 -3.41
N LEU A 87 14.56 -20.99 -2.20
CA LEU A 87 13.23 -21.14 -1.66
C LEU A 87 12.18 -20.37 -2.48
N PRO A 88 12.39 -19.10 -2.87
CA PRO A 88 11.50 -18.41 -3.81
C PRO A 88 11.46 -19.06 -5.20
N LEU A 89 12.55 -19.63 -5.67
CA LEU A 89 12.57 -20.35 -6.94
C LEU A 89 11.69 -21.60 -6.89
N ALA A 90 11.78 -22.39 -5.83
CA ALA A 90 10.90 -23.53 -5.61
C ALA A 90 9.43 -23.10 -5.50
N GLY A 91 9.15 -22.00 -4.77
CA GLY A 91 7.82 -21.44 -4.68
C GLY A 91 7.29 -20.92 -6.01
N PHE A 92 8.13 -20.28 -6.82
CA PHE A 92 7.78 -19.87 -8.18
C PHE A 92 7.51 -21.05 -9.10
N SER A 93 8.32 -22.11 -9.01
CA SER A 93 8.12 -23.34 -9.79
C SER A 93 6.77 -23.99 -9.44
N LEU A 94 6.43 -24.04 -8.15
CA LEU A 94 5.12 -24.52 -7.70
C LEU A 94 3.99 -23.62 -8.21
N PHE A 95 4.14 -22.29 -8.11
CA PHE A 95 3.19 -21.33 -8.66
C PHE A 95 3.01 -21.52 -10.18
N ALA A 96 4.12 -21.65 -10.93
CA ALA A 96 4.07 -21.82 -12.37
C ALA A 96 3.34 -23.12 -12.77
N LEU A 97 3.57 -24.20 -12.05
CA LEU A 97 2.84 -25.46 -12.24
C LEU A 97 1.34 -25.28 -11.99
N ILE A 98 0.97 -24.67 -10.86
CA ILE A 98 -0.44 -24.38 -10.53
C ILE A 98 -1.07 -23.48 -11.59
N PHE A 99 -0.35 -22.42 -12.00
CA PHE A 99 -0.81 -21.48 -13.02
C PHE A 99 -1.08 -22.19 -14.36
N LEU A 100 -0.20 -23.12 -14.78
CA LEU A 100 -0.41 -23.89 -16.01
C LEU A 100 -1.64 -24.80 -15.93
N ILE A 101 -1.87 -25.44 -14.78
CA ILE A 101 -3.05 -26.30 -14.56
C ILE A 101 -4.34 -25.46 -14.59
N PHE A 102 -4.34 -24.30 -13.95
CA PHE A 102 -5.51 -23.43 -13.85
C PHE A 102 -5.60 -22.34 -14.92
N LYS A 103 -4.70 -22.36 -15.93
CA LYS A 103 -4.66 -21.37 -17.00
C LYS A 103 -6.00 -21.26 -17.73
N ALA A 104 -6.62 -22.38 -18.11
CA ALA A 104 -7.87 -22.38 -18.85
C ALA A 104 -9.04 -21.75 -18.07
N PRO A 105 -9.37 -22.18 -16.82
CA PRO A 105 -10.43 -21.53 -16.04
C PRO A 105 -10.12 -20.08 -15.68
N LEU A 106 -8.84 -19.70 -15.50
CA LEU A 106 -8.49 -18.30 -15.30
C LEU A 106 -8.72 -17.45 -16.55
N LEU A 107 -8.31 -17.94 -17.73
CA LEU A 107 -8.60 -17.27 -19.01
C LEU A 107 -10.11 -17.13 -19.25
N GLU A 108 -10.88 -18.18 -18.98
CA GLU A 108 -12.34 -18.14 -19.12
C GLU A 108 -12.98 -17.06 -18.25
N ALA A 109 -12.49 -16.89 -17.01
CA ALA A 109 -12.98 -15.85 -16.09
C ALA A 109 -12.75 -14.43 -16.59
N TYR A 110 -11.73 -14.21 -17.45
CA TYR A 110 -11.41 -12.89 -18.01
C TYR A 110 -11.85 -12.73 -19.46
N SER A 111 -12.06 -13.81 -20.22
CA SER A 111 -12.29 -13.78 -21.67
C SER A 111 -13.47 -12.92 -22.08
N VAL A 112 -14.54 -12.88 -21.29
CA VAL A 112 -15.76 -12.13 -21.63
C VAL A 112 -15.61 -10.64 -21.33
N ASN A 113 -15.04 -10.29 -20.17
CA ASN A 113 -15.02 -8.90 -19.70
C ASN A 113 -13.66 -8.20 -19.91
N ALA A 114 -12.61 -8.96 -20.15
CA ALA A 114 -11.25 -8.45 -20.27
C ALA A 114 -10.47 -9.18 -21.40
N PRO A 115 -10.95 -9.17 -22.66
CA PRO A 115 -10.29 -9.90 -23.76
C PRO A 115 -8.84 -9.45 -23.96
N LEU A 116 -8.55 -8.16 -23.83
CA LEU A 116 -7.21 -7.62 -23.94
C LEU A 116 -6.23 -8.24 -22.91
N LEU A 117 -6.69 -8.57 -21.70
CA LEU A 117 -5.85 -9.28 -20.73
C LEU A 117 -5.58 -10.73 -21.18
N ALA A 118 -6.51 -11.38 -21.85
CA ALA A 118 -6.35 -12.75 -22.31
C ALA A 118 -5.18 -12.87 -23.31
N ASP A 119 -4.98 -11.86 -24.18
CA ASP A 119 -3.89 -11.81 -25.14
C ASP A 119 -2.53 -11.75 -24.45
N TYR A 120 -2.43 -10.99 -23.36
CA TYR A 120 -1.19 -10.80 -22.59
C TYR A 120 -1.08 -11.68 -21.34
N PHE A 121 -2.02 -12.61 -21.13
CA PHE A 121 -2.08 -13.42 -19.91
C PHE A 121 -0.82 -14.26 -19.70
N HIS A 122 -0.18 -14.67 -20.79
CA HIS A 122 1.08 -15.42 -20.76
C HIS A 122 2.27 -14.65 -20.17
N LEU A 123 2.21 -13.31 -20.12
CA LEU A 123 3.23 -12.46 -19.51
C LEU A 123 3.11 -12.37 -17.98
N VAL A 124 1.97 -12.72 -17.40
CA VAL A 124 1.74 -12.64 -15.94
C VAL A 124 2.74 -13.49 -15.15
N PRO A 125 3.03 -14.76 -15.48
CA PRO A 125 4.05 -15.53 -14.78
C PRO A 125 5.44 -14.92 -14.91
N MET A 126 5.79 -14.39 -16.08
CA MET A 126 7.08 -13.74 -16.32
C MET A 126 7.22 -12.48 -15.43
N LEU A 127 6.19 -11.63 -15.40
CA LEU A 127 6.17 -10.46 -14.54
C LEU A 127 6.21 -10.85 -13.05
N THR A 128 5.51 -11.94 -12.67
CA THR A 128 5.56 -12.51 -11.32
C THR A 128 6.98 -12.91 -10.92
N PHE A 129 7.72 -13.56 -11.81
CA PHE A 129 9.12 -13.93 -11.58
C PHE A 129 10.00 -12.71 -11.33
N PHE A 130 9.90 -11.70 -12.19
CA PHE A 130 10.68 -10.48 -12.03
C PHE A 130 10.33 -9.73 -10.74
N ALA A 131 9.05 -9.55 -10.44
CA ALA A 131 8.59 -8.90 -9.22
C ALA A 131 9.04 -9.65 -7.96
N LEU A 132 9.03 -10.98 -7.98
CA LEU A 132 9.53 -11.84 -6.90
C LEU A 132 11.01 -11.55 -6.64
N TYR A 133 11.85 -11.63 -7.68
CA TYR A 133 13.29 -11.46 -7.50
C TYR A 133 13.72 -10.02 -7.25
N VAL A 134 12.98 -9.00 -7.72
CA VAL A 134 13.18 -7.62 -7.28
C VAL A 134 13.06 -7.54 -5.75
N THR A 135 12.00 -8.15 -5.17
CA THR A 135 11.76 -8.15 -3.72
C THR A 135 12.78 -8.99 -2.96
N VAL A 136 13.18 -10.15 -3.50
CA VAL A 136 14.21 -11.02 -2.90
C VAL A 136 15.55 -10.30 -2.84
N PHE A 137 15.99 -9.66 -3.91
CA PHE A 137 17.27 -8.94 -3.94
C PHE A 137 17.24 -7.69 -3.06
N GLU A 138 16.12 -6.95 -3.03
CA GLU A 138 15.92 -5.83 -2.10
C GLU A 138 16.07 -6.29 -0.64
N THR A 139 15.44 -7.41 -0.28
CA THR A 139 15.51 -7.96 1.06
C THR A 139 16.94 -8.40 1.42
N ASN A 140 17.65 -9.08 0.51
CA ASN A 140 19.05 -9.47 0.71
C ASN A 140 19.97 -8.26 0.88
N ALA A 141 19.75 -7.17 0.13
CA ALA A 141 20.49 -5.93 0.32
C ALA A 141 20.17 -5.28 1.67
N SER A 142 18.93 -5.38 2.14
CA SER A 142 18.50 -4.79 3.42
C SER A 142 19.18 -5.44 4.62
N VAL A 143 19.34 -6.77 4.63
CA VAL A 143 20.06 -7.47 5.73
C VAL A 143 21.56 -7.15 5.73
N LEU A 144 22.11 -6.72 4.58
CA LEU A 144 23.46 -6.18 4.45
C LEU A 144 23.57 -4.67 4.77
N MET A 145 22.49 -4.06 5.26
CA MET A 145 22.39 -2.62 5.55
C MET A 145 22.61 -1.72 4.31
N ARG A 146 22.23 -2.19 3.11
CA ARG A 146 22.40 -1.51 1.82
C ARG A 146 21.06 -1.27 1.11
N ILE A 147 20.15 -0.55 1.77
CA ILE A 147 18.75 -0.40 1.32
C ILE A 147 18.55 0.70 0.27
N THR A 148 19.46 1.68 0.16
CA THR A 148 19.25 2.89 -0.64
C THR A 148 19.11 2.60 -2.13
N VAL A 149 20.05 1.82 -2.72
CA VAL A 149 20.07 1.56 -4.17
C VAL A 149 18.88 0.70 -4.59
N PRO A 150 18.58 -0.44 -3.95
CA PRO A 150 17.41 -1.23 -4.33
C PRO A 150 16.10 -0.46 -4.21
N LYS A 151 15.93 0.38 -3.18
CA LYS A 151 14.77 1.26 -3.08
C LYS A 151 14.70 2.27 -4.21
N LEU A 152 15.83 2.87 -4.58
CA LEU A 152 15.88 3.83 -5.68
C LEU A 152 15.54 3.16 -7.01
N VAL A 153 16.03 1.96 -7.27
CA VAL A 153 15.68 1.17 -8.45
C VAL A 153 14.17 0.89 -8.48
N ARG A 154 13.57 0.46 -7.36
CA ARG A 154 12.17 0.12 -7.28
C ARG A 154 11.25 1.35 -7.36
N GLU A 155 11.54 2.42 -6.58
CA GLU A 155 10.63 3.57 -6.44
C GLU A 155 10.82 4.60 -7.56
N VAL A 156 12.00 4.70 -8.14
CA VAL A 156 12.32 5.69 -9.16
C VAL A 156 12.60 5.02 -10.49
N GLY A 157 13.47 4.00 -10.52
CA GLY A 157 13.92 3.36 -11.75
C GLY A 157 12.76 2.76 -12.56
N ILE A 158 11.93 1.92 -11.95
CA ILE A 158 10.75 1.33 -12.62
C ILE A 158 9.82 2.42 -13.15
N ARG A 159 9.58 3.48 -12.38
CA ARG A 159 8.67 4.56 -12.79
C ARG A 159 9.20 5.39 -13.94
N LEU A 160 10.51 5.69 -13.95
CA LEU A 160 11.13 6.41 -15.06
C LEU A 160 11.17 5.58 -16.33
N PHE A 161 11.47 4.27 -16.23
CA PHE A 161 11.43 3.40 -17.39
C PHE A 161 10.01 3.28 -17.95
N ASN A 162 9.03 3.07 -17.08
CA ASN A 162 7.62 3.05 -17.49
C ASN A 162 7.17 4.40 -18.06
N LEU A 163 7.61 5.53 -17.50
CA LEU A 163 7.35 6.85 -18.07
C LEU A 163 7.84 6.94 -19.52
N ALA A 164 9.07 6.48 -19.79
CA ALA A 164 9.60 6.44 -21.15
C ALA A 164 8.73 5.55 -22.07
N ALA A 165 8.33 4.36 -21.61
CA ALA A 165 7.47 3.46 -22.36
C ALA A 165 6.08 4.09 -22.65
N TYR A 166 5.47 4.77 -21.67
CA TYR A 166 4.20 5.49 -21.84
C TYR A 166 4.30 6.61 -22.87
N LEU A 167 5.41 7.38 -22.85
CA LEU A 167 5.64 8.45 -23.82
C LEU A 167 5.87 7.88 -25.24
N LEU A 168 6.71 6.85 -25.39
CA LEU A 168 6.94 6.20 -26.68
C LEU A 168 5.64 5.68 -27.30
N TYR A 169 4.81 5.04 -26.47
CA TYR A 169 3.49 4.55 -26.91
C TYR A 169 2.53 5.71 -27.21
N GLY A 170 2.45 6.70 -26.34
CA GLY A 170 1.58 7.87 -26.49
C GLY A 170 1.89 8.71 -27.73
N TYR A 171 3.17 8.77 -28.12
CA TYR A 171 3.59 9.39 -29.40
C TYR A 171 3.47 8.45 -30.61
N ARG A 172 2.89 7.24 -30.41
CA ARG A 172 2.71 6.21 -31.46
C ARG A 172 4.01 5.74 -32.12
N LEU A 173 5.12 5.79 -31.41
CA LEU A 173 6.42 5.31 -31.87
C LEU A 173 6.56 3.78 -31.72
N ILE A 174 5.75 3.17 -30.88
CA ILE A 174 5.73 1.73 -30.62
C ILE A 174 4.29 1.21 -30.63
N SER A 175 4.14 -0.10 -30.94
CA SER A 175 2.86 -0.80 -30.84
C SER A 175 2.47 -1.10 -29.38
N LEU A 176 1.22 -1.48 -29.15
CA LEU A 176 0.74 -1.91 -27.83
C LEU A 176 1.52 -3.15 -27.33
N ASP A 177 1.80 -4.11 -28.21
CA ASP A 177 2.56 -5.30 -27.86
C ASP A 177 3.95 -4.96 -27.33
N LEU A 178 4.67 -4.07 -28.04
CA LEU A 178 6.00 -3.64 -27.62
C LEU A 178 5.92 -2.83 -26.31
N PHE A 179 4.88 -1.99 -26.15
CA PHE A 179 4.64 -1.25 -24.90
C PHE A 179 4.45 -2.21 -23.72
N VAL A 180 3.59 -3.22 -23.83
CA VAL A 180 3.36 -4.21 -22.76
C VAL A 180 4.62 -5.01 -22.47
N CYS A 181 5.39 -5.39 -23.51
CA CYS A 181 6.69 -6.03 -23.32
C CYS A 181 7.70 -5.14 -22.59
N LEU A 182 7.80 -3.85 -22.94
CA LEU A 182 8.67 -2.88 -22.24
C LEU A 182 8.21 -2.66 -20.80
N PHE A 183 6.91 -2.57 -20.59
CA PHE A 183 6.34 -2.45 -19.25
C PHE A 183 6.73 -3.64 -18.35
N CYS A 184 6.59 -4.87 -18.82
CA CYS A 184 7.10 -6.05 -18.12
C CYS A 184 8.62 -6.03 -17.99
N GLY A 185 9.32 -5.56 -19.02
CA GLY A 185 10.78 -5.41 -19.07
C GLY A 185 11.34 -4.45 -18.01
N SER A 186 10.53 -3.48 -17.55
CA SER A 186 10.93 -2.57 -16.46
C SER A 186 11.23 -3.31 -15.16
N TYR A 187 10.45 -4.35 -14.85
CA TYR A 187 10.68 -5.21 -13.68
C TYR A 187 11.87 -6.16 -13.90
N ALA A 188 12.07 -6.65 -15.13
CA ALA A 188 13.27 -7.43 -15.48
C ALA A 188 14.54 -6.58 -15.30
N LEU A 189 14.52 -5.34 -15.80
CA LEU A 189 15.64 -4.41 -15.65
C LEU A 189 15.90 -4.11 -14.16
N ALA A 190 14.86 -3.87 -13.38
CA ALA A 190 14.99 -3.62 -11.95
C ALA A 190 15.58 -4.85 -11.21
N MET A 191 15.16 -6.06 -11.58
CA MET A 191 15.72 -7.30 -11.07
C MET A 191 17.23 -7.40 -11.39
N LEU A 192 17.61 -7.18 -12.64
CA LEU A 192 19.00 -7.24 -13.08
C LEU A 192 19.87 -6.17 -12.42
N LEU A 193 19.38 -4.94 -12.28
CA LEU A 193 20.11 -3.87 -11.58
C LEU A 193 20.33 -4.20 -10.10
N ASN A 194 19.34 -4.77 -9.43
CA ASN A 194 19.47 -5.19 -8.04
C ASN A 194 20.42 -6.37 -7.89
N LEU A 195 20.37 -7.35 -8.80
CA LEU A 195 21.32 -8.46 -8.86
C LEU A 195 22.75 -7.94 -9.05
N PHE A 196 22.98 -7.11 -10.07
CA PHE A 196 24.29 -6.52 -10.34
C PHE A 196 24.82 -5.74 -9.13
N TYR A 197 23.96 -4.97 -8.47
CA TYR A 197 24.31 -4.24 -7.26
C TYR A 197 24.76 -5.18 -6.13
N LEU A 198 24.05 -6.27 -5.90
CA LEU A 198 24.41 -7.27 -4.89
C LEU A 198 25.75 -7.94 -5.21
N LEU A 199 25.98 -8.30 -6.47
CA LEU A 199 27.27 -8.86 -6.93
C LEU A 199 28.43 -7.88 -6.66
N LYS A 200 28.22 -6.58 -6.95
CA LYS A 200 29.23 -5.53 -6.76
C LYS A 200 29.59 -5.27 -5.29
N ILE A 201 28.68 -5.55 -4.35
CA ILE A 201 28.94 -5.37 -2.92
C ILE A 201 30.01 -6.35 -2.38
N ASN A 202 30.37 -7.38 -3.13
CA ASN A 202 31.38 -8.43 -2.78
C ASN A 202 31.13 -9.12 -1.42
N ARG A 203 29.92 -9.01 -0.86
CA ARG A 203 29.51 -9.64 0.40
C ARG A 203 28.41 -10.69 0.19
N PHE A 204 27.99 -10.86 -1.05
CA PHE A 204 26.96 -11.80 -1.42
C PHE A 204 27.61 -13.10 -1.85
N ASP A 205 27.59 -14.09 -0.98
CA ASP A 205 28.13 -15.42 -1.26
C ASP A 205 27.06 -16.30 -1.89
N PHE A 206 27.20 -16.58 -3.18
CA PHE A 206 26.34 -17.51 -3.93
C PHE A 206 26.65 -18.98 -3.66
N SER A 207 27.52 -19.32 -2.72
CA SER A 207 27.86 -20.71 -2.45
C SER A 207 26.67 -21.45 -1.82
N ILE A 208 25.71 -21.77 -2.69
CA ILE A 208 24.48 -22.53 -2.38
C ILE A 208 24.82 -23.90 -1.77
N PHE A 209 25.95 -24.47 -2.14
CA PHE A 209 26.39 -25.83 -1.77
C PHE A 209 27.27 -25.86 -0.51
N ARG A 210 27.67 -24.71 0.04
CA ARG A 210 28.49 -24.64 1.26
C ARG A 210 27.64 -24.44 2.51
N ILE A 211 26.53 -25.16 2.56
CA ILE A 211 25.69 -25.16 3.78
C ILE A 211 26.45 -26.00 4.81
N ASP A 212 26.89 -25.35 5.87
CA ASP A 212 27.47 -26.07 6.99
C ASP A 212 26.36 -26.87 7.70
N ARG A 213 26.30 -28.19 7.39
CA ARG A 213 25.31 -29.10 7.99
C ARG A 213 25.45 -29.21 9.50
N ARG A 214 26.59 -28.84 10.08
CA ARG A 214 26.81 -28.78 11.53
C ARG A 214 26.06 -27.60 12.14
N PHE A 215 25.87 -26.54 11.36
CA PHE A 215 25.14 -25.35 11.79
C PHE A 215 23.61 -25.52 11.67
N LEU A 216 23.12 -26.26 10.69
CA LEU A 216 21.72 -26.56 10.45
C LEU A 216 21.25 -27.78 11.24
N THR A 217 21.07 -27.62 12.55
CA THR A 217 20.42 -28.66 13.38
C THR A 217 18.95 -28.84 12.97
N ARG A 218 18.38 -30.04 13.17
CA ARG A 218 16.97 -30.35 12.84
C ARG A 218 15.99 -29.35 13.49
N ASP A 219 16.29 -28.89 14.71
CA ASP A 219 15.44 -27.95 15.44
C ASP A 219 15.46 -26.55 14.80
N ARG A 220 16.64 -26.07 14.38
CA ARG A 220 16.76 -24.80 13.64
C ARG A 220 16.02 -24.84 12.31
N VAL A 221 16.17 -25.92 11.54
CA VAL A 221 15.43 -26.11 10.29
C VAL A 221 13.91 -26.10 10.54
N ARG A 222 13.46 -26.82 11.56
CA ARG A 222 12.03 -26.85 11.93
C ARG A 222 11.53 -25.46 12.32
N GLU A 223 12.30 -24.69 13.09
CA GLU A 223 11.93 -23.32 13.49
C GLU A 223 11.84 -22.40 12.26
N VAL A 224 12.83 -22.43 11.38
CA VAL A 224 12.84 -21.64 10.12
C VAL A 224 11.62 -22.02 9.26
N LEU A 225 11.37 -23.29 9.03
CA LEU A 225 10.22 -23.75 8.23
C LEU A 225 8.89 -23.34 8.85
N ARG A 226 8.72 -23.52 10.17
CA ARG A 226 7.50 -23.11 10.88
C ARG A 226 7.25 -21.61 10.75
N TYR A 227 8.29 -20.81 10.93
CA TYR A 227 8.20 -19.37 10.79
C TYR A 227 7.91 -18.96 9.34
N THR A 228 8.57 -19.59 8.38
CA THR A 228 8.38 -19.34 6.95
C THR A 228 6.94 -19.61 6.52
N LEU A 229 6.38 -20.76 6.91
CA LEU A 229 4.97 -21.10 6.64
C LEU A 229 4.00 -20.12 7.30
N PHE A 230 4.28 -19.71 8.54
CA PHE A 230 3.50 -18.70 9.23
C PHE A 230 3.51 -17.37 8.47
N MET A 231 4.68 -16.92 8.02
CA MET A 231 4.83 -15.67 7.29
C MET A 231 4.22 -15.73 5.88
N THR A 232 4.21 -16.89 5.24
CA THR A 232 3.50 -17.07 3.96
C THR A 232 2.01 -16.77 4.11
N ALA A 233 1.38 -17.30 5.15
CA ALA A 233 -0.03 -17.03 5.46
C ALA A 233 -0.27 -15.55 5.80
N ALA A 234 0.65 -14.90 6.53
CA ALA A 234 0.55 -13.49 6.91
C ALA A 234 0.67 -12.54 5.70
N VAL A 235 1.53 -12.87 4.73
CA VAL A 235 1.74 -12.06 3.53
C VAL A 235 0.52 -12.05 2.62
N LEU A 236 -0.18 -13.20 2.49
CA LEU A 236 -1.43 -13.30 1.74
C LEU A 236 -2.44 -12.23 2.12
N ALA A 237 -2.55 -12.00 3.38
CA ALA A 237 -3.54 -11.13 3.97
C ALA A 237 -3.22 -9.63 3.89
N GLY A 238 -1.96 -9.26 3.72
CA GLY A 238 -1.54 -7.87 3.54
C GLY A 238 -1.89 -7.28 2.16
N ASN A 239 -2.31 -8.11 1.20
CA ASN A 239 -2.49 -7.74 -0.20
C ASN A 239 -3.97 -7.50 -0.61
N ILE A 240 -4.85 -7.17 0.34
CA ILE A 240 -6.30 -6.99 0.09
C ILE A 240 -6.62 -6.01 -1.04
N PRO A 241 -5.96 -4.83 -1.15
CA PRO A 241 -6.26 -3.90 -2.23
C PRO A 241 -6.01 -4.47 -3.64
N LEU A 242 -5.13 -5.47 -3.76
CA LEU A 242 -4.82 -6.11 -5.04
C LEU A 242 -5.98 -7.00 -5.53
N PHE A 243 -6.79 -7.54 -4.62
CA PHE A 243 -7.95 -8.33 -5.00
C PHE A 243 -9.00 -7.51 -5.75
N ASN A 244 -9.16 -6.22 -5.41
CA ASN A 244 -10.17 -5.37 -6.04
C ASN A 244 -9.95 -5.25 -7.55
N SER A 245 -8.73 -4.99 -8.00
CA SER A 245 -8.43 -4.86 -9.44
C SER A 245 -8.58 -6.18 -10.19
N LEU A 246 -8.21 -7.30 -9.56
CA LEU A 246 -8.38 -8.63 -10.12
C LEU A 246 -9.85 -8.98 -10.29
N PHE A 247 -10.67 -8.78 -9.26
CA PHE A 247 -12.11 -9.02 -9.33
C PHE A 247 -12.84 -8.07 -10.29
N LEU A 248 -12.43 -6.79 -10.32
CA LEU A 248 -12.98 -5.82 -11.27
C LEU A 248 -12.65 -6.21 -12.71
N GLY A 249 -11.39 -6.53 -13.01
CA GLY A 249 -10.99 -6.98 -14.34
C GLY A 249 -11.79 -8.19 -14.81
N ALA A 250 -12.01 -9.18 -13.92
CA ALA A 250 -12.78 -10.38 -14.25
C ALA A 250 -14.29 -10.13 -14.40
N LYS A 251 -14.89 -9.25 -13.58
CA LYS A 251 -16.36 -9.11 -13.49
C LYS A 251 -16.93 -7.85 -14.15
N ALA A 252 -16.16 -6.78 -14.21
CA ALA A 252 -16.60 -5.48 -14.69
C ALA A 252 -15.78 -4.96 -15.88
N GLY A 253 -14.67 -5.59 -16.22
CA GLY A 253 -13.82 -5.27 -17.36
C GLY A 253 -12.67 -4.32 -17.05
N LEU A 254 -11.75 -4.21 -18.01
CA LEU A 254 -10.51 -3.44 -17.85
C LEU A 254 -10.77 -1.93 -17.85
N ALA A 255 -11.70 -1.42 -18.64
CA ALA A 255 -12.01 0.01 -18.69
C ALA A 255 -12.44 0.53 -17.31
N LEU A 256 -13.39 -0.15 -16.65
CA LEU A 256 -13.80 0.20 -15.29
C LEU A 256 -12.68 -0.02 -14.26
N THR A 257 -11.82 -1.00 -14.48
CA THR A 257 -10.62 -1.18 -13.64
C THR A 257 -9.64 -0.02 -13.80
N GLY A 258 -9.50 0.54 -15.00
CA GLY A 258 -8.70 1.75 -15.25
C GLY A 258 -9.25 2.97 -14.51
N VAL A 259 -10.56 3.22 -14.58
CA VAL A 259 -11.23 4.28 -13.81
C VAL A 259 -11.02 4.09 -12.30
N TYR A 260 -11.24 2.87 -11.80
CA TYR A 260 -10.99 2.53 -10.39
C TYR A 260 -9.53 2.79 -10.00
N THR A 261 -8.58 2.49 -10.89
CA THR A 261 -7.14 2.66 -10.64
C THR A 261 -6.79 4.13 -10.39
N ILE A 262 -7.22 5.03 -11.28
CA ILE A 262 -6.99 6.48 -11.13
C ILE A 262 -7.65 6.99 -9.84
N ALA A 263 -8.91 6.64 -9.59
CA ALA A 263 -9.62 7.02 -8.37
C ALA A 263 -8.94 6.46 -7.11
N SER A 264 -8.41 5.24 -7.15
CA SER A 264 -7.69 4.64 -6.03
C SER A 264 -6.37 5.36 -5.72
N TYR A 265 -5.67 5.90 -6.72
CA TYR A 265 -4.47 6.71 -6.48
C TYR A 265 -4.81 7.99 -5.72
N VAL A 266 -5.93 8.65 -6.03
CA VAL A 266 -6.44 9.79 -5.26
C VAL A 266 -6.73 9.38 -3.81
N ALA A 267 -7.50 8.31 -3.61
CA ALA A 267 -7.88 7.84 -2.29
C ALA A 267 -6.66 7.40 -1.43
N ASN A 268 -5.60 6.87 -2.04
CA ASN A 268 -4.40 6.43 -1.34
C ASN A 268 -3.61 7.59 -0.69
N VAL A 269 -3.80 8.84 -1.15
CA VAL A 269 -3.16 10.03 -0.54
C VAL A 269 -3.57 10.18 0.93
N VAL A 270 -4.79 9.76 1.29
CA VAL A 270 -5.32 9.78 2.65
C VAL A 270 -4.47 8.98 3.63
N GLU A 271 -3.81 7.92 3.18
CA GLU A 271 -2.97 7.05 4.04
C GLU A 271 -1.51 7.53 4.19
N VAL A 272 -1.06 8.53 3.43
CA VAL A 272 0.36 8.94 3.44
C VAL A 272 0.83 9.35 4.84
N PRO A 273 0.10 10.17 5.63
CA PRO A 273 0.53 10.56 6.96
C PRO A 273 0.59 9.40 7.96
N TYR A 274 -0.27 8.40 7.81
CA TYR A 274 -0.29 7.21 8.67
C TYR A 274 1.07 6.51 8.69
N ARG A 275 1.76 6.41 7.55
CA ARG A 275 3.07 5.76 7.45
C ARG A 275 4.13 6.48 8.29
N SER A 276 4.09 7.81 8.32
CA SER A 276 5.03 8.64 9.08
C SER A 276 4.74 8.60 10.58
N LEU A 277 3.48 8.79 10.97
CA LEU A 277 3.04 8.75 12.37
C LEU A 277 3.23 7.35 12.99
N GLY A 278 2.92 6.29 12.22
CA GLY A 278 3.12 4.91 12.64
C GLY A 278 4.59 4.58 12.92
N ALA A 279 5.52 5.10 12.14
CA ALA A 279 6.95 4.85 12.35
C ALA A 279 7.45 5.38 13.71
N ILE A 280 6.84 6.47 14.22
CA ILE A 280 7.20 7.08 15.51
C ILE A 280 6.46 6.40 16.67
N SER A 281 5.18 6.08 16.49
CA SER A 281 4.33 5.57 17.57
C SER A 281 4.54 4.08 17.88
N ARG A 282 4.87 3.26 16.87
CA ARG A 282 5.04 1.80 17.01
C ARG A 282 6.07 1.38 18.07
N PRO A 283 7.30 1.95 18.12
CA PRO A 283 8.26 1.59 19.15
C PRO A 283 7.78 1.91 20.57
N VAL A 284 7.10 3.05 20.74
CA VAL A 284 6.58 3.50 22.05
C VAL A 284 5.48 2.56 22.53
N ILE A 285 4.54 2.19 21.64
CA ILE A 285 3.48 1.24 21.97
C ILE A 285 4.05 -0.16 22.25
N ALA A 286 5.03 -0.62 21.44
CA ALA A 286 5.66 -1.92 21.66
C ALA A 286 6.32 -2.01 23.04
N ALA A 287 6.97 -0.93 23.51
CA ALA A 287 7.56 -0.87 24.85
C ALA A 287 6.49 -0.97 25.96
N ALA A 288 5.41 -0.19 25.85
CA ALA A 288 4.32 -0.21 26.84
C ALA A 288 3.59 -1.57 26.87
N VAL A 289 3.38 -2.20 25.73
CA VAL A 289 2.77 -3.54 25.59
C VAL A 289 3.67 -4.61 26.21
N LYS A 290 5.00 -4.53 25.97
CA LYS A 290 5.97 -5.48 26.56
C LYS A 290 5.96 -5.45 28.08
N GLU A 291 5.73 -4.27 28.67
CA GLU A 291 5.66 -4.08 30.12
C GLU A 291 4.25 -4.29 30.70
N GLU A 292 3.30 -4.75 29.85
CA GLU A 292 1.89 -4.99 30.18
C GLU A 292 1.17 -3.80 30.84
N ARG A 293 1.61 -2.55 30.55
CA ARG A 293 1.00 -1.31 31.07
C ARG A 293 -0.25 -0.92 30.27
N TRP A 294 -1.34 -1.69 30.45
CA TRP A 294 -2.53 -1.62 29.57
C TRP A 294 -3.25 -0.27 29.61
N ASP A 295 -3.24 0.44 30.74
CA ASP A 295 -3.81 1.79 30.85
C ASP A 295 -3.01 2.79 30.01
N GLU A 296 -1.69 2.68 30.01
CA GLU A 296 -0.82 3.50 29.18
C GLU A 296 -0.95 3.14 27.71
N VAL A 297 -1.04 1.85 27.37
CA VAL A 297 -1.32 1.37 26.00
C VAL A 297 -2.62 1.98 25.51
N SER A 298 -3.68 1.97 26.31
CA SER A 298 -4.98 2.56 25.96
C SER A 298 -4.89 4.07 25.75
N ARG A 299 -4.13 4.77 26.59
CA ARG A 299 -3.92 6.22 26.47
C ARG A 299 -3.17 6.56 25.17
N LEU A 300 -2.05 5.86 24.91
CA LEU A 300 -1.24 6.04 23.70
C LEU A 300 -2.03 5.68 22.44
N ALA A 301 -2.74 4.56 22.44
CA ALA A 301 -3.56 4.12 21.33
C ALA A 301 -4.67 5.13 21.00
N ARG A 302 -5.35 5.69 21.99
CA ARG A 302 -6.34 6.77 21.82
C ARG A 302 -5.73 8.02 21.21
N GLN A 303 -4.56 8.42 21.69
CA GLN A 303 -3.85 9.61 21.18
C GLN A 303 -3.40 9.43 19.73
N VAL A 304 -2.80 8.30 19.40
CA VAL A 304 -2.34 7.99 18.03
C VAL A 304 -3.53 7.89 17.08
N SER A 305 -4.58 7.16 17.46
CA SER A 305 -5.81 7.03 16.68
C SER A 305 -6.47 8.39 16.43
N LEU A 306 -6.54 9.26 17.43
CA LEU A 306 -7.09 10.61 17.31
C LEU A 306 -6.30 11.46 16.29
N HIS A 307 -4.97 11.46 16.36
CA HIS A 307 -4.14 12.22 15.44
C HIS A 307 -4.24 11.67 14.00
N GLN A 308 -4.24 10.35 13.85
CA GLN A 308 -4.41 9.72 12.54
C GLN A 308 -5.79 9.99 11.95
N LEU A 309 -6.86 9.92 12.77
CA LEU A 309 -8.21 10.27 12.35
C LEU A 309 -8.30 11.72 11.90
N LEU A 310 -7.76 12.65 12.69
CA LEU A 310 -7.79 14.09 12.37
C LEU A 310 -7.11 14.36 11.03
N VAL A 311 -5.89 13.88 10.84
CA VAL A 311 -5.11 14.17 9.63
C VAL A 311 -5.69 13.46 8.41
N SER A 312 -6.09 12.18 8.53
CA SER A 312 -6.66 11.44 7.41
C SER A 312 -8.03 11.99 6.98
N LEU A 313 -8.90 12.36 7.93
CA LEU A 313 -10.18 12.99 7.62
C LEU A 313 -10.00 14.39 7.02
N LEU A 314 -9.04 15.17 7.50
CA LEU A 314 -8.74 16.48 6.91
C LEU A 314 -8.34 16.34 5.45
N ILE A 315 -7.38 15.46 5.14
CA ILE A 315 -6.94 15.20 3.75
C ILE A 315 -8.10 14.68 2.91
N PHE A 316 -8.87 13.71 3.42
CA PHE A 316 -10.04 13.18 2.73
C PHE A 316 -11.04 14.29 2.39
N THR A 317 -11.35 15.17 3.35
CA THR A 317 -12.29 16.28 3.17
C THR A 317 -11.78 17.27 2.12
N LEU A 318 -10.49 17.66 2.20
CA LEU A 318 -9.90 18.59 1.24
C LEU A 318 -9.86 18.01 -0.19
N ILE A 319 -9.67 16.69 -0.33
CA ILE A 319 -9.78 16.01 -1.64
C ILE A 319 -11.23 16.04 -2.10
N TRP A 320 -12.18 15.65 -1.24
CA TRP A 320 -13.58 15.49 -1.62
C TRP A 320 -14.24 16.80 -2.05
N ILE A 321 -14.04 17.88 -1.30
CA ILE A 321 -14.62 19.19 -1.63
C ILE A 321 -14.07 19.81 -2.92
N ASN A 322 -12.95 19.30 -3.44
CA ASN A 322 -12.30 19.71 -4.69
C ASN A 322 -12.33 18.62 -5.76
N ILE A 323 -13.18 17.60 -5.62
CA ILE A 323 -13.17 16.43 -6.52
C ILE A 323 -13.43 16.80 -7.98
N ASP A 324 -14.35 17.73 -8.22
CA ASP A 324 -14.69 18.20 -9.57
C ASP A 324 -13.53 18.99 -10.19
N ALA A 325 -12.88 19.86 -9.39
CA ALA A 325 -11.69 20.58 -9.81
C ALA A 325 -10.55 19.63 -10.16
N LEU A 326 -10.38 18.56 -9.36
CA LEU A 326 -9.37 17.53 -9.62
C LEU A 326 -9.58 16.86 -10.96
N PHE A 327 -10.81 16.41 -11.27
CA PHE A 327 -11.11 15.78 -12.55
C PHE A 327 -11.05 16.77 -13.73
N THR A 328 -11.27 18.07 -13.51
CA THR A 328 -11.10 19.08 -14.55
C THR A 328 -9.61 19.30 -14.90
N VAL A 329 -8.70 19.15 -13.94
CA VAL A 329 -7.26 19.35 -14.14
C VAL A 329 -6.57 18.12 -14.76
N ILE A 330 -7.10 16.94 -14.50
CA ILE A 330 -6.57 15.68 -15.04
C ILE A 330 -6.89 15.62 -16.56
N PRO A 331 -5.91 15.35 -17.43
CA PRO A 331 -6.17 15.11 -18.84
C PRO A 331 -7.23 14.02 -19.04
N ASN A 332 -8.19 14.24 -19.94
CA ASN A 332 -9.34 13.35 -20.14
C ASN A 332 -10.12 13.04 -18.86
N GLY A 333 -10.11 13.97 -17.89
CA GLY A 333 -10.67 13.74 -16.57
C GLY A 333 -12.16 13.43 -16.54
N ALA A 334 -12.92 13.88 -17.56
CA ALA A 334 -14.34 13.53 -17.73
C ALA A 334 -14.55 12.01 -17.82
N ASP A 335 -13.63 11.28 -18.44
CA ASP A 335 -13.68 9.82 -18.58
C ASP A 335 -13.49 9.10 -17.24
N TYR A 336 -12.89 9.77 -16.25
CA TYR A 336 -12.64 9.25 -14.92
C TYR A 336 -13.60 9.78 -13.84
N ALA A 337 -14.52 10.68 -14.21
CA ALA A 337 -15.46 11.32 -13.26
C ALA A 337 -16.34 10.31 -12.52
N ALA A 338 -16.71 9.19 -13.17
CA ALA A 338 -17.41 8.07 -12.54
C ALA A 338 -16.63 7.49 -11.35
N GLY A 339 -15.31 7.69 -11.30
CA GLY A 339 -14.45 7.31 -10.18
C GLY A 339 -14.66 8.15 -8.91
N GLY A 340 -15.42 9.25 -8.96
CA GLY A 340 -15.71 10.07 -7.77
C GLY A 340 -16.30 9.25 -6.60
N VAL A 341 -17.23 8.35 -6.91
CA VAL A 341 -17.80 7.42 -5.92
C VAL A 341 -16.71 6.54 -5.27
N VAL A 342 -15.74 6.10 -6.07
CA VAL A 342 -14.61 5.30 -5.55
C VAL A 342 -13.73 6.15 -4.65
N VAL A 343 -13.42 7.39 -5.03
CA VAL A 343 -12.63 8.32 -4.19
C VAL A 343 -13.31 8.51 -2.84
N PHE A 344 -14.62 8.70 -2.81
CA PHE A 344 -15.37 8.88 -1.56
C PHE A 344 -15.34 7.62 -0.69
N VAL A 345 -15.83 6.50 -1.22
CA VAL A 345 -16.02 5.27 -0.43
C VAL A 345 -14.67 4.65 -0.04
N LEU A 346 -13.72 4.59 -0.99
CA LEU A 346 -12.38 4.08 -0.69
C LEU A 346 -11.60 5.04 0.19
N GLY A 347 -11.77 6.36 0.03
CA GLY A 347 -11.20 7.35 0.91
C GLY A 347 -11.66 7.17 2.37
N LEU A 348 -12.94 6.91 2.61
CA LEU A 348 -13.46 6.54 3.93
C LEU A 348 -12.85 5.23 4.44
N ALA A 349 -12.71 4.21 3.59
CA ALA A 349 -12.02 2.97 3.97
C ALA A 349 -10.57 3.23 4.41
N LYS A 350 -9.87 4.16 3.71
CA LYS A 350 -8.51 4.58 4.08
C LYS A 350 -8.46 5.35 5.39
N VAL A 351 -9.45 6.19 5.67
CA VAL A 351 -9.60 6.86 6.97
C VAL A 351 -9.77 5.83 8.09
N VAL A 352 -10.67 4.86 7.92
CA VAL A 352 -10.90 3.78 8.90
C VAL A 352 -9.61 3.00 9.13
N ASN A 353 -8.92 2.58 8.07
CA ASN A 353 -7.66 1.85 8.18
C ASN A 353 -6.60 2.69 8.89
N SER A 354 -6.38 3.94 8.49
CA SER A 354 -5.38 4.82 9.10
C SER A 354 -5.63 5.03 10.59
N SER A 355 -6.87 5.33 10.98
CA SER A 355 -7.20 5.68 12.36
C SER A 355 -7.19 4.48 13.31
N LEU A 356 -7.55 3.29 12.83
CA LEU A 356 -7.72 2.09 13.66
C LEU A 356 -6.57 1.08 13.55
N SER A 357 -5.63 1.26 12.64
CA SER A 357 -4.48 0.33 12.45
C SER A 357 -3.62 0.14 13.70
N ILE A 358 -3.64 1.10 14.61
CA ILE A 358 -2.96 0.99 15.91
C ILE A 358 -3.46 -0.21 16.73
N ALA A 359 -4.73 -0.63 16.54
CA ALA A 359 -5.28 -1.85 17.15
C ALA A 359 -4.51 -3.10 16.67
N THR A 360 -4.17 -3.15 15.38
CA THR A 360 -3.37 -4.23 14.80
C THR A 360 -1.96 -4.26 15.40
N ASP A 361 -1.34 -3.09 15.58
CA ASP A 361 -0.02 -2.98 16.20
C ASP A 361 -0.05 -3.46 17.67
N VAL A 362 -1.07 -3.08 18.46
CA VAL A 362 -1.27 -3.56 19.84
C VAL A 362 -1.41 -5.09 19.88
N LEU A 363 -2.23 -5.69 18.98
CA LEU A 363 -2.36 -7.14 18.91
C LEU A 363 -1.03 -7.81 18.59
N ASN A 364 -0.30 -7.29 17.58
CA ASN A 364 0.95 -7.87 17.09
C ASN A 364 2.07 -7.84 18.12
N TYR A 365 2.11 -6.83 19.01
CA TYR A 365 3.12 -6.72 20.07
C TYR A 365 2.71 -7.45 21.36
N SER A 366 1.44 -7.81 21.53
CA SER A 366 0.93 -8.49 22.72
C SER A 366 1.26 -9.99 22.73
N ARG A 367 1.06 -10.64 23.85
CA ARG A 367 1.12 -12.11 23.98
C ARG A 367 0.07 -12.85 23.11
N LEU A 368 -0.92 -12.11 22.60
CA LEU A 368 -1.97 -12.63 21.74
C LEU A 368 -1.63 -12.55 20.23
N TYR A 369 -0.38 -12.23 19.87
CA TYR A 369 0.07 -12.03 18.49
C TYR A 369 -0.29 -13.21 17.55
N SER A 370 -0.34 -14.45 18.07
CA SER A 370 -0.73 -15.62 17.27
C SER A 370 -2.15 -15.52 16.70
N ARG A 371 -3.03 -14.74 17.33
CA ARG A 371 -4.39 -14.48 16.86
C ARG A 371 -4.42 -13.49 15.69
N SER A 372 -3.34 -12.76 15.45
CA SER A 372 -3.21 -11.86 14.31
C SER A 372 -3.48 -12.57 12.98
N LEU A 373 -2.99 -13.81 12.81
CA LEU A 373 -3.28 -14.62 11.62
C LEU A 373 -4.78 -14.87 11.41
N LEU A 374 -5.52 -15.14 12.48
CA LEU A 374 -6.97 -15.36 12.40
C LEU A 374 -7.67 -14.08 11.91
N PHE A 375 -7.32 -12.93 12.50
CA PHE A 375 -7.92 -11.65 12.10
C PHE A 375 -7.54 -11.26 10.66
N ILE A 376 -6.32 -11.56 10.25
CA ILE A 376 -5.85 -11.32 8.89
C ILE A 376 -6.58 -12.26 7.90
N ALA A 377 -6.73 -13.54 8.23
CA ALA A 377 -7.51 -14.48 7.41
C ALA A 377 -8.97 -14.03 7.29
N LEU A 378 -9.58 -13.57 8.38
CA LEU A 378 -10.92 -13.00 8.39
C LEU A 378 -11.02 -11.77 7.46
N LEU A 379 -10.07 -10.84 7.54
CA LEU A 379 -10.03 -9.66 6.67
C LEU A 379 -9.95 -10.06 5.20
N THR A 380 -9.10 -11.04 4.86
CA THR A 380 -8.96 -11.54 3.50
C THR A 380 -10.25 -12.22 3.02
N ALA A 381 -10.82 -13.10 3.84
CA ALA A 381 -12.07 -13.76 3.50
C ALA A 381 -13.24 -12.77 3.33
N ALA A 382 -13.32 -11.76 4.21
CA ALA A 382 -14.30 -10.70 4.11
C ALA A 382 -14.10 -9.87 2.83
N ALA A 383 -12.87 -9.50 2.49
CA ALA A 383 -12.55 -8.76 1.27
C ALA A 383 -12.95 -9.55 0.01
N ILE A 384 -12.62 -10.83 -0.06
CA ILE A 384 -13.02 -11.72 -1.18
C ILE A 384 -14.54 -11.83 -1.24
N GLY A 385 -15.19 -12.14 -0.12
CA GLY A 385 -16.65 -12.31 -0.05
C GLY A 385 -17.42 -11.05 -0.45
N PHE A 386 -17.03 -9.89 0.09
CA PHE A 386 -17.66 -8.62 -0.29
C PHE A 386 -17.38 -8.22 -1.73
N ASN A 387 -16.18 -8.48 -2.27
CA ASN A 387 -15.90 -8.25 -3.70
C ASN A 387 -16.81 -9.10 -4.60
N GLN A 388 -16.98 -10.39 -4.27
CA GLN A 388 -17.89 -11.28 -5.03
C GLN A 388 -19.35 -10.83 -4.98
N LEU A 389 -19.79 -10.27 -3.84
CA LEU A 389 -21.17 -9.84 -3.65
C LEU A 389 -21.46 -8.45 -4.24
N LEU A 390 -20.56 -7.50 -4.06
CA LEU A 390 -20.82 -6.09 -4.34
C LEU A 390 -20.39 -5.65 -5.74
N ILE A 391 -19.31 -6.20 -6.29
CA ILE A 391 -18.85 -5.81 -7.64
C ILE A 391 -19.90 -6.09 -8.72
N PRO A 392 -20.58 -7.27 -8.76
CA PRO A 392 -21.58 -7.50 -9.78
C PRO A 392 -22.79 -6.56 -9.71
N ARG A 393 -23.06 -5.97 -8.54
CA ARG A 393 -24.23 -5.09 -8.31
C ARG A 393 -23.89 -3.61 -8.48
N MET A 394 -22.68 -3.20 -8.11
CA MET A 394 -22.30 -1.79 -7.99
C MET A 394 -21.03 -1.43 -8.79
N GLY A 395 -20.47 -2.37 -9.56
CA GLY A 395 -19.26 -2.13 -10.36
C GLY A 395 -18.08 -1.63 -9.51
N ILE A 396 -17.47 -0.51 -9.95
CA ILE A 396 -16.32 0.11 -9.26
C ILE A 396 -16.66 0.60 -7.85
N GLY A 397 -17.88 1.11 -7.64
CA GLY A 397 -18.38 1.47 -6.32
C GLY A 397 -18.44 0.26 -5.38
N GLY A 398 -18.82 -0.91 -5.93
CA GLY A 398 -18.84 -2.18 -5.20
C GLY A 398 -17.47 -2.63 -4.71
N ALA A 399 -16.42 -2.44 -5.51
CA ALA A 399 -15.05 -2.75 -5.08
C ALA A 399 -14.57 -1.83 -3.93
N ALA A 400 -14.92 -0.54 -4.01
CA ALA A 400 -14.62 0.41 -2.95
C ALA A 400 -15.41 0.08 -1.66
N ALA A 401 -16.71 -0.22 -1.80
CA ALA A 401 -17.58 -0.61 -0.68
C ALA A 401 -17.12 -1.94 -0.05
N ALA A 402 -16.68 -2.91 -0.85
CA ALA A 402 -16.13 -4.17 -0.36
C ALA A 402 -14.93 -3.95 0.57
N THR A 403 -14.03 -3.02 0.20
CA THR A 403 -12.89 -2.64 1.06
C THR A 403 -13.35 -1.98 2.35
N LEU A 404 -14.31 -1.05 2.28
CA LEU A 404 -14.84 -0.37 3.47
C LEU A 404 -15.53 -1.35 4.42
N CYS A 405 -16.37 -2.25 3.90
CA CYS A 405 -17.04 -3.28 4.68
C CYS A 405 -16.05 -4.28 5.30
N ALA A 406 -15.02 -4.69 4.54
CA ALA A 406 -13.99 -5.60 5.04
C ALA A 406 -13.19 -4.97 6.19
N TYR A 407 -12.75 -3.72 6.05
CA TYR A 407 -12.08 -2.99 7.15
C TYR A 407 -13.04 -2.73 8.33
N GLY A 408 -14.29 -2.36 8.07
CA GLY A 408 -15.30 -2.15 9.11
C GLY A 408 -15.50 -3.41 9.96
N LEU A 409 -15.73 -4.55 9.32
CA LEU A 409 -15.89 -5.84 10.00
C LEU A 409 -14.61 -6.23 10.77
N TYR A 410 -13.47 -6.12 10.12
CA TYR A 410 -12.17 -6.44 10.72
C TYR A 410 -11.92 -5.63 11.99
N PHE A 411 -12.03 -4.30 11.91
CA PHE A 411 -11.74 -3.45 13.06
C PHE A 411 -12.81 -3.56 14.14
N ALA A 412 -14.09 -3.75 13.79
CA ALA A 412 -15.14 -3.98 14.78
C ALA A 412 -14.83 -5.20 15.64
N LEU A 413 -14.48 -6.34 15.00
CA LEU A 413 -14.15 -7.58 15.71
C LEU A 413 -12.81 -7.47 16.46
N LEU A 414 -11.79 -6.84 15.88
CA LEU A 414 -10.51 -6.64 16.52
C LEU A 414 -10.61 -5.77 17.77
N LEU A 415 -11.33 -4.65 17.70
CA LEU A 415 -11.53 -3.74 18.82
C LEU A 415 -12.32 -4.40 19.95
N ALA A 416 -13.38 -5.14 19.61
CA ALA A 416 -14.13 -5.94 20.58
C ALA A 416 -13.20 -6.97 21.28
N TYR A 417 -12.38 -7.67 20.51
CA TYR A 417 -11.43 -8.64 21.03
C TYR A 417 -10.40 -8.03 21.97
N LEU A 418 -9.78 -6.90 21.59
CA LEU A 418 -8.81 -6.19 22.42
C LEU A 418 -9.45 -5.64 23.70
N HIS A 419 -10.67 -5.13 23.61
CA HIS A 419 -11.41 -4.66 24.78
C HIS A 419 -11.70 -5.79 25.77
N LEU A 420 -12.20 -6.92 25.27
CA LEU A 420 -12.56 -8.08 26.11
C LEU A 420 -11.33 -8.78 26.73
N ARG A 421 -10.20 -8.84 25.99
CA ARG A 421 -9.04 -9.63 26.42
C ARG A 421 -7.94 -8.83 27.11
N LEU A 422 -7.75 -7.57 26.71
CA LEU A 422 -6.68 -6.70 27.20
C LEU A 422 -7.23 -5.43 27.88
N ARG A 423 -8.54 -5.21 27.87
CA ARG A 423 -9.21 -4.00 28.38
C ARG A 423 -8.68 -2.71 27.71
N VAL A 424 -8.15 -2.82 26.48
CA VAL A 424 -7.64 -1.68 25.72
C VAL A 424 -8.80 -1.00 25.01
N SER A 425 -8.91 0.33 25.17
CA SER A 425 -9.87 1.17 24.48
C SER A 425 -9.13 2.19 23.59
N ILE A 426 -9.59 2.32 22.34
CA ILE A 426 -9.01 3.23 21.33
C ILE A 426 -9.88 4.46 21.10
N PHE A 427 -11.15 4.38 21.47
CA PHE A 427 -12.09 5.50 21.31
C PHE A 427 -12.01 6.52 22.44
N SER A 428 -12.17 7.79 22.06
CA SER A 428 -12.24 8.92 22.98
C SER A 428 -13.30 9.94 22.52
N ALA A 429 -13.84 10.75 23.44
CA ALA A 429 -14.77 11.80 23.11
C ALA A 429 -14.18 12.86 22.15
N ALA A 430 -12.86 13.01 22.12
CA ALA A 430 -12.18 13.92 21.20
C ALA A 430 -12.38 13.52 19.73
N GLN A 431 -12.50 12.22 19.43
CA GLN A 431 -12.80 11.74 18.07
C GLN A 431 -14.16 12.20 17.57
N LEU A 432 -15.17 12.29 18.47
CA LEU A 432 -16.48 12.82 18.11
C LEU A 432 -16.38 14.31 17.72
N LYS A 433 -15.57 15.11 18.44
CA LYS A 433 -15.31 16.51 18.06
C LYS A 433 -14.66 16.61 16.68
N VAL A 434 -13.73 15.70 16.34
CA VAL A 434 -13.14 15.64 15.00
C VAL A 434 -14.22 15.37 13.94
N LEU A 435 -15.08 14.38 14.16
CA LEU A 435 -16.17 14.06 13.23
C LEU A 435 -17.12 15.24 13.03
N THR A 436 -17.48 15.96 14.11
CA THR A 436 -18.33 17.15 14.02
C THR A 436 -17.65 18.27 13.24
N LEU A 437 -16.34 18.52 13.47
CA LEU A 437 -15.58 19.52 12.72
C LEU A 437 -15.55 19.20 11.23
N ILE A 438 -15.30 17.95 10.88
CA ILE A 438 -15.25 17.49 9.50
C ILE A 438 -16.63 17.57 8.82
N ALA A 439 -17.70 17.19 9.53
CA ALA A 439 -19.07 17.35 9.01
C ALA A 439 -19.37 18.82 8.69
N LEU A 440 -18.98 19.75 9.58
CA LEU A 440 -19.10 21.19 9.33
C LEU A 440 -18.30 21.63 8.10
N MET A 441 -17.05 21.14 7.95
CA MET A 441 -16.22 21.46 6.77
C MET A 441 -16.85 20.93 5.46
N LEU A 442 -17.41 19.73 5.47
CA LEU A 442 -18.11 19.17 4.30
C LEU A 442 -19.34 20.01 3.93
N LEU A 443 -20.14 20.40 4.92
CA LEU A 443 -21.30 21.26 4.68
C LEU A 443 -20.89 22.63 4.13
N LEU A 444 -19.87 23.26 4.70
CA LEU A 444 -19.37 24.55 4.22
C LEU A 444 -18.72 24.44 2.84
N GLY A 445 -17.99 23.35 2.56
CA GLY A 445 -17.43 23.08 1.24
C GLY A 445 -18.50 22.89 0.16
N GLU A 446 -19.56 22.18 0.49
CA GLU A 446 -20.72 22.01 -0.41
C GLU A 446 -21.47 23.33 -0.62
N ALA A 447 -21.70 24.09 0.44
CA ALA A 447 -22.31 25.42 0.34
C ALA A 447 -21.47 26.38 -0.50
N TRP A 448 -20.13 26.33 -0.36
CA TRP A 448 -19.22 27.09 -1.20
C TRP A 448 -19.40 26.70 -2.68
N SER A 449 -19.36 25.42 -2.99
CA SER A 449 -19.47 24.92 -4.37
C SER A 449 -20.82 25.27 -5.00
N ARG A 450 -21.92 25.30 -4.22
CA ARG A 450 -23.26 25.63 -4.74
C ARG A 450 -23.50 27.12 -4.93
N TRP A 451 -23.00 27.95 -4.03
CA TRP A 451 -23.37 29.38 -3.98
C TRP A 451 -22.21 30.31 -4.32
N LEU A 452 -21.02 30.08 -3.76
CA LEU A 452 -19.88 30.98 -3.94
C LEU A 452 -19.14 30.77 -5.25
N THR A 453 -18.92 29.54 -5.66
CA THR A 453 -18.23 29.23 -6.93
C THR A 453 -18.93 29.86 -8.14
N PRO A 454 -20.28 29.76 -8.32
CA PRO A 454 -20.96 30.44 -9.40
C PRO A 454 -20.96 31.98 -9.28
N LEU A 455 -21.02 32.51 -8.03
CA LEU A 455 -21.03 33.94 -7.78
C LEU A 455 -19.68 34.60 -8.08
N LEU A 456 -18.58 33.94 -7.70
CA LEU A 456 -17.24 34.48 -7.86
C LEU A 456 -16.71 34.35 -9.32
N GLY A 457 -17.22 33.40 -10.11
CA GLY A 457 -16.79 33.18 -11.50
C GLY A 457 -15.29 32.96 -11.67
N LEU A 458 -14.62 32.46 -10.62
CA LEU A 458 -13.16 32.29 -10.61
C LEU A 458 -12.73 31.09 -11.47
N HIS A 459 -11.49 31.15 -11.95
CA HIS A 459 -10.89 29.97 -12.57
C HIS A 459 -10.86 28.80 -11.58
N VAL A 460 -11.17 27.59 -12.05
CA VAL A 460 -11.35 26.37 -11.23
C VAL A 460 -10.22 26.16 -10.22
N LEU A 461 -8.96 26.39 -10.61
CA LEU A 461 -7.81 26.25 -9.73
C LEU A 461 -7.75 27.29 -8.62
N LEU A 462 -8.15 28.54 -8.92
CA LEU A 462 -8.19 29.60 -7.92
C LEU A 462 -9.31 29.37 -6.92
N ASP A 463 -10.50 28.96 -7.38
CA ASP A 463 -11.61 28.60 -6.50
C ASP A 463 -11.23 27.43 -5.57
N ALA A 464 -10.65 26.35 -6.11
CA ALA A 464 -10.17 25.21 -5.34
C ALA A 464 -9.11 25.61 -4.31
N ALA A 465 -8.16 26.48 -4.68
CA ALA A 465 -7.13 26.97 -3.78
C ALA A 465 -7.71 27.80 -2.63
N LEU A 466 -8.59 28.76 -2.93
CA LEU A 466 -9.24 29.62 -1.92
C LEU A 466 -10.09 28.78 -0.97
N LYS A 467 -10.93 27.90 -1.51
CA LYS A 467 -11.76 26.97 -0.74
C LYS A 467 -10.91 26.10 0.19
N THR A 468 -9.83 25.51 -0.33
CA THR A 468 -8.90 24.70 0.45
C THR A 468 -8.23 25.49 1.56
N LEU A 469 -7.71 26.69 1.29
CA LEU A 469 -7.04 27.53 2.28
C LEU A 469 -7.99 27.96 3.40
N LEU A 470 -9.19 28.41 3.06
CA LEU A 470 -10.18 28.87 4.05
C LEU A 470 -10.67 27.71 4.92
N LEU A 471 -10.98 26.56 4.34
CA LEU A 471 -11.42 25.38 5.10
C LEU A 471 -10.29 24.77 5.93
N ALA A 472 -9.05 24.78 5.45
CA ALA A 472 -7.88 24.37 6.24
C ALA A 472 -7.64 25.32 7.43
N ALA A 473 -7.77 26.64 7.23
CA ALA A 473 -7.71 27.62 8.33
C ALA A 473 -8.82 27.41 9.35
N LEU A 474 -10.06 27.15 8.90
CA LEU A 474 -11.19 26.81 9.75
C LEU A 474 -10.92 25.53 10.55
N ALA A 475 -10.34 24.50 9.91
CA ALA A 475 -9.96 23.26 10.58
C ALA A 475 -8.94 23.51 11.69
N LEU A 476 -7.89 24.27 11.41
CA LEU A 476 -6.87 24.64 12.40
C LEU A 476 -7.47 25.45 13.56
N TRP A 477 -8.34 26.41 13.26
CA TRP A 477 -9.07 27.18 14.27
C TRP A 477 -9.98 26.27 15.11
N GLY A 478 -10.73 25.35 14.49
CA GLY A 478 -11.60 24.40 15.18
C GLY A 478 -10.81 23.45 16.08
N VAL A 479 -9.69 22.92 15.62
CA VAL A 479 -8.80 22.06 16.42
C VAL A 479 -8.29 22.82 17.65
N TYR A 480 -7.91 24.08 17.47
CA TYR A 480 -7.41 24.93 18.55
C TYR A 480 -8.52 25.30 19.56
N SER A 481 -9.65 25.81 19.09
CA SER A 481 -10.75 26.33 19.93
C SER A 481 -11.48 25.22 20.69
N TRP A 482 -11.72 24.07 20.06
CA TRP A 482 -12.38 22.93 20.70
C TRP A 482 -11.43 22.07 21.53
N ARG A 483 -10.14 22.44 21.58
CA ARG A 483 -9.10 21.74 22.33
C ARG A 483 -9.10 20.22 22.01
N ILE A 484 -9.15 19.89 20.71
CA ILE A 484 -9.25 18.51 20.25
C ILE A 484 -8.03 17.70 20.66
N SER A 485 -6.84 18.29 20.52
CA SER A 485 -5.56 17.65 20.90
C SER A 485 -4.66 18.66 21.60
N GLN A 486 -4.28 18.34 22.84
CA GLN A 486 -3.38 19.18 23.63
C GLN A 486 -1.99 19.30 22.95
N SER A 487 -1.47 18.20 22.40
CA SER A 487 -0.18 18.18 21.69
C SER A 487 -0.18 19.09 20.46
N VAL A 488 -1.27 19.10 19.68
CA VAL A 488 -1.42 19.99 18.51
C VAL A 488 -1.58 21.44 18.95
N ASN A 489 -2.36 21.69 19.99
CA ASN A 489 -2.55 23.05 20.52
C ASN A 489 -1.24 23.66 21.05
N ASP A 490 -0.39 22.85 21.71
CA ASP A 490 0.91 23.31 22.20
C ASP A 490 1.89 23.62 21.05
N LEU A 491 1.84 22.83 19.97
CA LEU A 491 2.57 23.13 18.74
C LEU A 491 2.10 24.45 18.10
N LEU A 492 0.79 24.63 17.93
CA LEU A 492 0.22 25.87 17.39
C LEU A 492 0.60 27.10 18.22
N LYS A 493 0.55 27.01 19.56
CA LYS A 493 1.00 28.10 20.44
C LYS A 493 2.48 28.45 20.26
N LYS A 494 3.35 27.44 20.06
CA LYS A 494 4.77 27.68 19.80
C LYS A 494 4.99 28.41 18.46
N PHE A 495 4.25 28.05 17.41
CA PHE A 495 4.34 28.75 16.13
C PHE A 495 3.87 30.21 16.21
N VAL A 496 2.75 30.47 16.93
CA VAL A 496 2.23 31.85 17.12
C VAL A 496 3.13 32.71 18.02
N ARG A 497 3.90 32.12 18.94
CA ARG A 497 4.85 32.84 19.80
C ARG A 497 6.23 33.06 19.16
N ALA A 498 6.54 32.34 18.09
CA ALA A 498 7.81 32.44 17.37
C ALA A 498 7.79 33.48 16.23
N GLN A 499 6.62 34.09 15.97
CA GLN A 499 6.41 35.31 15.16
C GLN A 499 6.27 36.51 16.08
#